data_dc23b38a2e2d146e395fbaf2ce95887a
#
_entry.id   dc23b38a2e2d146e395fbaf2ce95887a
#
_cell.length_a   1.000
_cell.length_b   1.000
_cell.length_c   1.000
_cell.angle_alpha   90.00
_cell.angle_beta   90.00
_cell.angle_gamma   90.00
#
_symmetry.space_group_name_H-M   'P 1'
#
loop_
_entity.id
_entity.type
_entity.pdbx_description
1 polymer ?
#
loop_
_entity_poly.entity_id
_entity_poly.type
_entity_poly.pdbx_seq_one_letter_code
_entity_poly.pdbx_strand_id
1 'polypeptide(L)'
;MGGRGRLGVGERAADFVLSGPSGVRARFYAQAGGRPTAVVFASDGDDPRFVDLTARLTARDDVALCCVISNGPAADMRVPTWSDSDGAVAEAYGVTAGELTAVVLDPNLRVAGVVVGDGLAGRVVELLDAVMHRDRALQVVAQAPVLLLPRALDATYRDRLIQVLEHDGGTDTGVARAGGEVLDARFKRRRDHTVHDRDLLRELTSVVGRRVLPEVVKAFAFRATRFEGFKIACYDAATGGFFRPHRDNLTPSTAHRVFALTLNLNDDYDGGQLRFPEYGNQLYRPEAGAALVFSCANLHEVLDVTRGRRFVLLSFLYGEPR
;
A
#
# COMPACT_ATOMS: atom_id res chain seq x y z
N MET A 1 -14.53 10.45 19.65
CA MET A 1 -14.28 9.67 18.42
C MET A 1 -13.87 10.68 17.35
N GLY A 2 -12.58 10.78 17.02
CA GLY A 2 -12.14 11.71 15.98
C GLY A 2 -12.64 11.22 14.63
N GLY A 3 -13.29 12.08 13.86
CA GLY A 3 -13.77 11.81 12.52
C GLY A 3 -12.62 11.22 11.68
N ARG A 4 -12.83 10.06 11.07
CA ARG A 4 -11.90 9.53 10.09
C ARG A 4 -11.90 10.51 8.92
N GLY A 5 -10.74 11.10 8.63
CA GLY A 5 -10.58 11.92 7.44
C GLY A 5 -10.90 11.12 6.18
N ARG A 6 -11.13 11.82 5.07
CA ARG A 6 -11.41 11.24 3.74
C ARG A 6 -10.43 10.09 3.44
N LEU A 7 -10.95 8.98 2.91
CA LEU A 7 -10.17 7.80 2.54
C LEU A 7 -9.11 8.18 1.49
N GLY A 8 -7.85 7.91 1.78
CA GLY A 8 -6.72 8.30 0.93
C GLY A 8 -6.25 7.20 -0.01
N VAL A 9 -5.55 7.59 -1.08
CA VAL A 9 -4.90 6.64 -2.00
C VAL A 9 -3.97 5.70 -1.23
N GLY A 10 -4.03 4.41 -1.56
CA GLY A 10 -3.28 3.34 -0.91
C GLY A 10 -3.89 2.84 0.41
N GLU A 11 -4.95 3.44 0.93
CA GLU A 11 -5.69 2.92 2.08
C GLU A 11 -6.66 1.82 1.65
N ARG A 12 -6.94 0.89 2.55
CA ARG A 12 -7.94 -0.14 2.32
C ARG A 12 -9.34 0.45 2.43
N ALA A 13 -10.21 0.19 1.44
CA ALA A 13 -11.61 0.55 1.50
C ALA A 13 -12.29 -0.08 2.73
N ALA A 14 -13.20 0.65 3.35
CA ALA A 14 -13.97 0.12 4.47
C ALA A 14 -14.94 -0.96 3.98
N ASP A 15 -15.04 -2.07 4.73
CA ASP A 15 -16.10 -3.07 4.51
C ASP A 15 -17.43 -2.56 5.06
N PHE A 16 -18.53 -2.90 4.40
CA PHE A 16 -19.86 -2.52 4.83
C PHE A 16 -20.90 -3.62 4.57
N VAL A 17 -22.05 -3.50 5.19
CA VAL A 17 -23.21 -4.38 5.00
C VAL A 17 -24.44 -3.51 4.74
N LEU A 18 -24.92 -3.53 3.50
CA LEU A 18 -26.10 -2.79 3.07
C LEU A 18 -27.13 -3.71 2.42
N SER A 19 -28.36 -3.23 2.27
CA SER A 19 -29.39 -3.91 1.47
C SER A 19 -29.12 -3.66 -0.02
N GLY A 20 -28.96 -4.73 -0.78
CA GLY A 20 -28.75 -4.68 -2.22
C GLY A 20 -30.08 -4.67 -3.00
N PRO A 21 -30.03 -4.81 -4.35
CA PRO A 21 -31.19 -4.72 -5.24
C PRO A 21 -32.29 -5.73 -4.93
N SER A 22 -31.94 -6.88 -4.36
CA SER A 22 -32.90 -7.93 -3.95
C SER A 22 -33.53 -7.69 -2.56
N GLY A 23 -33.22 -6.58 -1.89
CA GLY A 23 -33.58 -6.32 -0.50
C GLY A 23 -32.79 -7.15 0.53
N VAL A 24 -31.95 -8.08 0.08
CA VAL A 24 -31.11 -8.90 0.95
C VAL A 24 -29.87 -8.12 1.37
N ARG A 25 -29.57 -8.16 2.64
CA ARG A 25 -28.32 -7.56 3.18
C ARG A 25 -27.12 -8.41 2.79
N ALA A 26 -26.14 -7.78 2.18
CA ALA A 26 -24.90 -8.44 1.81
C ALA A 26 -23.69 -7.60 2.20
N ARG A 27 -22.58 -8.28 2.42
CA ARG A 27 -21.29 -7.68 2.78
C ARG A 27 -20.53 -7.33 1.51
N PHE A 28 -19.99 -6.11 1.44
CA PHE A 28 -19.22 -5.65 0.28
C PHE A 28 -18.00 -6.56 0.01
N TYR A 29 -17.22 -6.88 1.04
CA TYR A 29 -16.03 -7.74 0.89
C TYR A 29 -16.34 -9.19 0.46
N ALA A 30 -17.56 -9.65 0.62
CA ALA A 30 -17.96 -10.97 0.15
C ALA A 30 -18.22 -11.01 -1.38
N GLN A 31 -18.39 -9.85 -2.00
CA GLN A 31 -18.75 -9.73 -3.42
C GLN A 31 -17.69 -8.98 -4.25
N ALA A 32 -16.83 -8.19 -3.60
CA ALA A 32 -15.83 -7.36 -4.23
C ALA A 32 -14.42 -7.96 -4.10
N GLY A 33 -13.52 -7.52 -4.99
CA GLY A 33 -12.12 -7.95 -5.06
C GLY A 33 -11.83 -8.85 -6.25
N GLY A 34 -10.54 -9.00 -6.56
CA GLY A 34 -10.05 -9.73 -7.73
C GLY A 34 -10.16 -8.97 -9.04
N ARG A 35 -10.99 -7.92 -9.11
CA ARG A 35 -11.13 -6.99 -10.24
C ARG A 35 -11.08 -5.54 -9.73
N PRO A 36 -10.59 -4.57 -10.55
CA PRO A 36 -10.78 -3.16 -10.26
C PRO A 36 -12.26 -2.86 -10.00
N THR A 37 -12.54 -2.04 -8.99
CA THR A 37 -13.91 -1.77 -8.55
C THR A 37 -14.15 -0.26 -8.48
N ALA A 38 -15.26 0.22 -9.05
CA ALA A 38 -15.76 1.55 -8.80
C ALA A 38 -16.88 1.50 -7.75
N VAL A 39 -16.69 2.16 -6.61
CA VAL A 39 -17.75 2.43 -5.64
C VAL A 39 -18.27 3.83 -5.89
N VAL A 40 -19.50 3.94 -6.36
CA VAL A 40 -20.09 5.21 -6.79
C VAL A 40 -21.16 5.63 -5.80
N PHE A 41 -20.95 6.76 -5.16
CA PHE A 41 -21.89 7.38 -4.21
C PHE A 41 -22.69 8.46 -4.92
N ALA A 42 -24.01 8.37 -4.84
CA ALA A 42 -24.94 9.34 -5.40
C ALA A 42 -26.10 9.59 -4.45
N SER A 43 -26.75 10.76 -4.54
CA SER A 43 -27.97 11.03 -3.81
C SER A 43 -29.13 10.19 -4.33
N ASP A 44 -29.25 10.12 -5.66
CA ASP A 44 -30.25 9.38 -6.41
C ASP A 44 -29.64 8.93 -7.75
N GLY A 45 -30.45 8.29 -8.59
CA GLY A 45 -30.03 7.76 -9.89
C GLY A 45 -30.23 8.68 -11.08
N ASP A 46 -30.72 9.88 -10.90
CA ASP A 46 -31.16 10.76 -12.00
C ASP A 46 -30.06 11.73 -12.46
N ASP A 47 -28.96 11.85 -11.72
CA ASP A 47 -27.81 12.68 -12.13
C ASP A 47 -27.25 12.19 -13.49
N PRO A 48 -27.24 13.03 -14.54
CA PRO A 48 -26.74 12.63 -15.86
C PRO A 48 -25.30 12.10 -15.83
N ARG A 49 -24.45 12.57 -14.90
CA ARG A 49 -23.06 12.10 -14.73
C ARG A 49 -23.03 10.68 -14.13
N PHE A 50 -23.96 10.36 -13.22
CA PHE A 50 -24.15 9.02 -12.69
C PHE A 50 -24.59 8.06 -13.77
N VAL A 51 -25.58 8.48 -14.61
CA VAL A 51 -26.09 7.68 -15.74
C VAL A 51 -25.00 7.39 -16.77
N ASP A 52 -24.22 8.43 -17.17
CA ASP A 52 -23.10 8.25 -18.12
C ASP A 52 -22.02 7.31 -17.55
N LEU A 53 -21.60 7.50 -16.29
CA LEU A 53 -20.62 6.63 -15.65
C LEU A 53 -21.07 5.19 -15.57
N THR A 54 -22.27 4.94 -15.06
CA THR A 54 -22.79 3.59 -14.86
C THR A 54 -23.04 2.86 -16.18
N ALA A 55 -23.47 3.58 -17.23
CA ALA A 55 -23.60 3.03 -18.58
C ALA A 55 -22.24 2.56 -19.13
N ARG A 56 -21.19 3.36 -18.98
CA ARG A 56 -19.82 2.98 -19.43
C ARG A 56 -19.27 1.79 -18.65
N LEU A 57 -19.51 1.71 -17.34
CA LEU A 57 -18.96 0.65 -16.51
C LEU A 57 -19.74 -0.68 -16.64
N THR A 58 -21.05 -0.63 -16.80
CA THR A 58 -21.86 -1.84 -17.06
C THR A 58 -21.58 -2.51 -18.40
N ALA A 59 -21.03 -1.78 -19.36
CA ALA A 59 -20.57 -2.33 -20.63
C ALA A 59 -19.25 -3.11 -20.52
N ARG A 60 -18.63 -3.14 -19.35
CA ARG A 60 -17.32 -3.77 -19.09
C ARG A 60 -17.49 -5.00 -18.20
N ASP A 61 -16.84 -6.10 -18.57
CA ASP A 61 -16.79 -7.36 -17.80
C ASP A 61 -15.54 -7.49 -16.93
N ASP A 62 -14.53 -6.64 -17.19
CA ASP A 62 -13.23 -6.62 -16.53
C ASP A 62 -13.18 -5.75 -15.26
N VAL A 63 -14.23 -4.99 -14.97
CA VAL A 63 -14.36 -4.15 -13.78
C VAL A 63 -15.60 -4.54 -12.96
N ALA A 64 -15.62 -4.18 -11.69
CA ALA A 64 -16.80 -4.30 -10.83
C ALA A 64 -17.38 -2.91 -10.53
N LEU A 65 -18.71 -2.81 -10.50
CA LEU A 65 -19.44 -1.60 -10.14
C LEU A 65 -20.26 -1.84 -8.89
N CYS A 66 -20.14 -0.95 -7.91
CA CYS A 66 -20.93 -0.89 -6.70
C CYS A 66 -21.52 0.52 -6.56
N CYS A 67 -22.82 0.68 -6.80
CA CYS A 67 -23.51 1.95 -6.61
C CYS A 67 -24.11 2.03 -5.21
N VAL A 68 -23.89 3.14 -4.51
CA VAL A 68 -24.39 3.40 -3.17
C VAL A 68 -25.21 4.69 -3.21
N ILE A 69 -26.49 4.61 -2.86
CA ILE A 69 -27.41 5.75 -2.88
C ILE A 69 -27.94 6.08 -1.49
N SER A 70 -28.12 7.36 -1.20
CA SER A 70 -28.66 7.85 0.07
C SER A 70 -30.17 8.08 0.04
N ASN A 71 -30.74 8.37 -1.14
CA ASN A 71 -32.17 8.65 -1.31
C ASN A 71 -32.80 7.67 -2.29
N GLY A 72 -33.92 7.06 -1.91
CA GLY A 72 -34.71 6.18 -2.75
C GLY A 72 -34.41 4.68 -2.56
N PRO A 73 -35.27 3.83 -3.12
CA PRO A 73 -35.12 2.38 -3.05
C PRO A 73 -34.09 1.89 -4.05
N ALA A 74 -33.17 1.03 -3.61
CA ALA A 74 -32.17 0.40 -4.46
C ALA A 74 -32.79 -0.49 -5.58
N ALA A 75 -34.05 -0.92 -5.43
CA ALA A 75 -34.72 -1.87 -6.32
C ALA A 75 -35.09 -1.30 -7.70
N ASP A 76 -35.28 0.02 -7.82
CA ASP A 76 -35.74 0.65 -9.05
C ASP A 76 -34.61 1.11 -10.00
N MET A 77 -33.37 0.84 -9.61
CA MET A 77 -32.21 1.29 -10.38
C MET A 77 -31.84 0.33 -11.51
N ARG A 78 -31.44 0.89 -12.66
CA ARG A 78 -30.97 0.12 -13.83
C ARG A 78 -29.67 -0.64 -13.61
N VAL A 79 -28.94 -0.32 -12.52
CA VAL A 79 -27.68 -0.94 -12.11
C VAL A 79 -27.78 -1.48 -10.69
N PRO A 80 -27.02 -2.52 -10.32
CA PRO A 80 -27.00 -3.02 -8.94
C PRO A 80 -26.64 -1.92 -7.95
N THR A 81 -27.59 -1.57 -7.09
CA THR A 81 -27.49 -0.42 -6.19
C THR A 81 -27.75 -0.84 -4.74
N TRP A 82 -27.07 -0.22 -3.82
CA TRP A 82 -27.11 -0.46 -2.39
C TRP A 82 -27.65 0.79 -1.69
N SER A 83 -28.53 0.61 -0.71
CA SER A 83 -29.12 1.73 0.00
C SER A 83 -28.34 2.06 1.28
N ASP A 84 -27.84 3.30 1.39
CA ASP A 84 -27.14 3.89 2.55
C ASP A 84 -27.99 5.04 3.10
N SER A 85 -29.19 4.73 3.57
CA SER A 85 -30.17 5.73 4.00
C SER A 85 -29.77 6.52 5.25
N ASP A 86 -28.87 6.00 6.08
CA ASP A 86 -28.31 6.67 7.25
C ASP A 86 -26.97 7.38 6.95
N GLY A 87 -26.44 7.24 5.73
CA GLY A 87 -25.19 7.86 5.28
C GLY A 87 -23.92 7.31 5.95
N ALA A 88 -24.03 6.21 6.68
CA ALA A 88 -22.91 5.68 7.47
C ALA A 88 -21.75 5.18 6.59
N VAL A 89 -22.06 4.62 5.42
CA VAL A 89 -21.03 4.16 4.48
C VAL A 89 -20.38 5.35 3.77
N ALA A 90 -21.18 6.33 3.33
CA ALA A 90 -20.67 7.57 2.75
C ALA A 90 -19.72 8.29 3.73
N GLU A 91 -20.08 8.39 5.02
CA GLU A 91 -19.21 8.95 6.06
C GLU A 91 -17.91 8.14 6.23
N ALA A 92 -18.00 6.80 6.25
CA ALA A 92 -16.82 5.93 6.38
C ALA A 92 -15.84 6.08 5.21
N TYR A 93 -16.34 6.43 4.01
CA TYR A 93 -15.54 6.72 2.82
C TYR A 93 -15.13 8.20 2.71
N GLY A 94 -15.57 9.05 3.65
CA GLY A 94 -15.33 10.50 3.64
C GLY A 94 -15.96 11.21 2.45
N VAL A 95 -17.12 10.72 1.99
CA VAL A 95 -17.89 11.29 0.90
C VAL A 95 -18.79 12.40 1.44
N THR A 96 -18.80 13.55 0.76
CA THR A 96 -19.70 14.66 1.10
C THR A 96 -21.13 14.32 0.68
N ALA A 97 -22.09 14.49 1.60
CA ALA A 97 -23.50 14.25 1.29
C ALA A 97 -23.97 15.12 0.10
N GLY A 98 -24.66 14.49 -0.84
CA GLY A 98 -25.17 15.17 -2.04
C GLY A 98 -24.15 15.33 -3.18
N GLU A 99 -22.89 15.01 -2.97
CA GLU A 99 -21.86 15.09 -4.02
C GLU A 99 -21.70 13.73 -4.72
N LEU A 100 -21.87 13.71 -6.04
CA LEU A 100 -21.55 12.53 -6.84
C LEU A 100 -20.05 12.24 -6.75
N THR A 101 -19.70 11.12 -6.11
CA THR A 101 -18.32 10.72 -5.84
C THR A 101 -18.09 9.30 -6.31
N ALA A 102 -17.00 9.05 -7.03
CA ALA A 102 -16.54 7.71 -7.36
C ALA A 102 -15.22 7.41 -6.67
N VAL A 103 -15.17 6.31 -5.93
CA VAL A 103 -13.96 5.77 -5.31
C VAL A 103 -13.50 4.58 -6.12
N VAL A 104 -12.35 4.70 -6.79
CA VAL A 104 -11.76 3.63 -7.58
C VAL A 104 -10.85 2.79 -6.70
N LEU A 105 -11.09 1.48 -6.70
CA LEU A 105 -10.33 0.49 -5.93
C LEU A 105 -9.55 -0.44 -6.87
N ASP A 106 -8.34 -0.80 -6.47
CA ASP A 106 -7.58 -1.85 -7.13
C ASP A 106 -8.17 -3.25 -6.82
N PRO A 107 -7.72 -4.33 -7.50
CA PRO A 107 -8.21 -5.69 -7.25
C PRO A 107 -8.08 -6.17 -5.79
N ASN A 108 -7.21 -5.54 -4.99
CA ASN A 108 -7.06 -5.84 -3.57
C ASN A 108 -7.94 -4.94 -2.66
N LEU A 109 -8.85 -4.16 -3.25
CA LEU A 109 -9.74 -3.22 -2.57
C LEU A 109 -9.01 -2.10 -1.83
N ARG A 110 -7.88 -1.61 -2.39
CA ARG A 110 -7.20 -0.41 -1.91
C ARG A 110 -7.54 0.76 -2.83
N VAL A 111 -7.70 1.93 -2.25
CA VAL A 111 -8.05 3.14 -3.00
C VAL A 111 -6.93 3.49 -3.99
N ALA A 112 -7.29 3.53 -5.26
CA ALA A 112 -6.45 4.01 -6.35
C ALA A 112 -6.66 5.51 -6.61
N GLY A 113 -7.89 5.99 -6.41
CA GLY A 113 -8.24 7.39 -6.53
C GLY A 113 -9.68 7.66 -6.09
N VAL A 114 -9.95 8.94 -5.83
CA VAL A 114 -11.28 9.48 -5.55
C VAL A 114 -11.58 10.57 -6.57
N VAL A 115 -12.69 10.45 -7.27
CA VAL A 115 -13.08 11.33 -8.37
C VAL A 115 -14.40 12.02 -8.05
N VAL A 116 -14.42 13.34 -8.17
CA VAL A 116 -15.59 14.22 -8.02
C VAL A 116 -15.62 15.26 -9.13
N GLY A 117 -16.79 15.87 -9.38
CA GLY A 117 -16.91 17.00 -10.31
C GLY A 117 -16.92 16.62 -11.79
N ASP A 118 -16.53 17.57 -12.66
CA ASP A 118 -16.64 17.45 -14.10
C ASP A 118 -15.67 16.41 -14.69
N GLY A 119 -16.07 15.76 -15.78
CA GLY A 119 -15.30 14.71 -16.45
C GLY A 119 -15.17 13.42 -15.62
N LEU A 120 -16.03 13.21 -14.64
CA LEU A 120 -15.98 12.11 -13.69
C LEU A 120 -15.86 10.76 -14.38
N ALA A 121 -16.69 10.45 -15.37
CA ALA A 121 -16.69 9.17 -16.05
C ALA A 121 -15.36 8.85 -16.75
N GLY A 122 -14.78 9.84 -17.46
CA GLY A 122 -13.48 9.66 -18.13
C GLY A 122 -12.36 9.36 -17.14
N ARG A 123 -12.25 10.17 -16.07
CA ARG A 123 -11.22 9.99 -15.03
C ARG A 123 -11.36 8.67 -14.26
N VAL A 124 -12.59 8.21 -14.04
CA VAL A 124 -12.84 6.90 -13.40
C VAL A 124 -12.35 5.76 -14.31
N VAL A 125 -12.66 5.83 -15.61
CA VAL A 125 -12.19 4.82 -16.58
C VAL A 125 -10.67 4.80 -16.65
N GLU A 126 -10.01 5.94 -16.73
CA GLU A 126 -8.54 6.05 -16.74
C GLU A 126 -7.91 5.40 -15.48
N LEU A 127 -8.46 5.68 -14.30
CA LEU A 127 -7.98 5.08 -13.05
C LEU A 127 -8.20 3.56 -12.99
N LEU A 128 -9.36 3.07 -13.47
CA LEU A 128 -9.65 1.64 -13.55
C LEU A 128 -8.65 0.93 -14.49
N ASP A 129 -8.37 1.53 -15.65
CA ASP A 129 -7.40 0.99 -16.60
C ASP A 129 -5.97 0.99 -16.05
N ALA A 130 -5.60 2.00 -15.27
CA ALA A 130 -4.28 2.10 -14.65
C ALA A 130 -4.03 1.05 -13.56
N VAL A 131 -5.08 0.53 -12.91
CA VAL A 131 -4.96 -0.48 -11.84
C VAL A 131 -5.31 -1.89 -12.27
N MET A 132 -5.59 -2.08 -13.55
CA MET A 132 -5.93 -3.39 -14.09
C MET A 132 -4.67 -4.26 -14.22
N HIS A 133 -4.73 -5.48 -13.66
CA HIS A 133 -3.70 -6.47 -13.89
C HIS A 133 -3.91 -7.10 -15.27
N ARG A 134 -3.01 -6.76 -16.22
CA ARG A 134 -3.03 -7.30 -17.60
C ARG A 134 -1.95 -8.36 -17.83
N ASP A 135 -1.30 -8.79 -16.76
CA ASP A 135 -0.23 -9.78 -16.85
C ASP A 135 -0.78 -11.15 -17.28
N ARG A 136 0.04 -11.86 -18.06
CA ARG A 136 -0.26 -13.25 -18.39
C ARG A 136 -0.21 -14.10 -17.13
N ALA A 137 -1.10 -15.09 -17.03
CA ALA A 137 -1.02 -16.08 -15.97
C ALA A 137 0.34 -16.78 -15.98
N LEU A 138 1.03 -16.77 -14.83
CA LEU A 138 2.31 -17.43 -14.63
C LEU A 138 2.13 -18.59 -13.65
N GLN A 139 2.76 -19.72 -13.94
CA GLN A 139 2.90 -20.80 -12.97
C GLN A 139 4.02 -20.45 -11.99
N VAL A 140 3.68 -20.25 -10.72
CA VAL A 140 4.63 -20.00 -9.66
C VAL A 140 4.92 -21.31 -8.96
N VAL A 141 6.13 -21.85 -9.11
CA VAL A 141 6.58 -23.10 -8.49
C VAL A 141 7.14 -22.84 -7.09
N ALA A 142 7.87 -21.73 -6.92
CA ALA A 142 8.42 -21.30 -5.64
C ALA A 142 8.46 -19.77 -5.60
N GLN A 143 8.12 -19.20 -4.45
CA GLN A 143 8.14 -17.76 -4.21
C GLN A 143 8.44 -17.49 -2.73
N ALA A 144 9.24 -16.47 -2.46
CA ALA A 144 9.41 -16.01 -1.08
C ALA A 144 8.07 -15.51 -0.51
N PRO A 145 7.78 -15.75 0.77
CA PRO A 145 6.57 -15.25 1.45
C PRO A 145 6.73 -13.75 1.73
N VAL A 146 6.59 -12.96 0.69
CA VAL A 146 6.67 -11.49 0.73
C VAL A 146 5.33 -10.87 0.38
N LEU A 147 5.05 -9.71 0.97
CA LEU A 147 3.90 -8.89 0.65
C LEU A 147 4.37 -7.65 -0.09
N LEU A 148 3.95 -7.50 -1.34
CA LEU A 148 4.18 -6.32 -2.17
C LEU A 148 2.94 -5.43 -2.13
N LEU A 149 3.12 -4.16 -1.80
CA LEU A 149 2.04 -3.18 -1.65
C LEU A 149 2.33 -1.95 -2.50
N PRO A 150 1.68 -1.80 -3.67
CA PRO A 150 1.82 -0.61 -4.48
C PRO A 150 1.22 0.62 -3.77
N ARG A 151 1.67 1.82 -4.15
CA ARG A 151 1.07 3.09 -3.70
C ARG A 151 1.03 3.27 -2.17
N ALA A 152 2.06 2.81 -1.44
CA ALA A 152 2.18 3.05 -0.01
C ALA A 152 2.60 4.51 0.31
N LEU A 153 3.42 5.12 -0.57
CA LEU A 153 3.83 6.53 -0.48
C LEU A 153 3.56 7.24 -1.81
N ASP A 154 3.07 8.46 -1.77
CA ASP A 154 2.97 9.34 -2.95
C ASP A 154 4.31 9.98 -3.31
N ALA A 155 4.40 10.58 -4.51
CA ALA A 155 5.64 11.15 -5.03
C ALA A 155 6.19 12.28 -4.14
N THR A 156 5.33 13.23 -3.77
CA THR A 156 5.74 14.38 -2.94
C THR A 156 6.34 13.94 -1.61
N TYR A 157 5.73 12.91 -0.99
CA TYR A 157 6.21 12.41 0.29
C TYR A 157 7.55 11.66 0.16
N ARG A 158 7.75 10.91 -0.93
CA ARG A 158 9.02 10.24 -1.25
C ARG A 158 10.15 11.23 -1.45
N ASP A 159 9.90 12.29 -2.25
CA ASP A 159 10.88 13.32 -2.54
C ASP A 159 11.32 14.05 -1.25
N ARG A 160 10.37 14.35 -0.36
CA ARG A 160 10.67 14.92 0.97
C ARG A 160 11.57 14.00 1.79
N LEU A 161 11.33 12.69 1.81
CA LEU A 161 12.18 11.74 2.55
C LEU A 161 13.60 11.65 1.98
N ILE A 162 13.74 11.65 0.66
CA ILE A 162 15.06 11.69 0.00
C ILE A 162 15.81 12.97 0.39
N GLN A 163 15.15 14.14 0.34
CA GLN A 163 15.73 15.42 0.73
C GLN A 163 16.20 15.43 2.19
N VAL A 164 15.46 14.79 3.11
CA VAL A 164 15.90 14.67 4.52
C VAL A 164 17.26 13.96 4.61
N LEU A 165 17.43 12.81 3.93
CA LEU A 165 18.73 12.13 3.93
C LEU A 165 19.83 12.93 3.24
N GLU A 166 19.53 13.60 2.13
CA GLU A 166 20.50 14.38 1.38
C GLU A 166 20.97 15.62 2.15
N HIS A 167 20.08 16.26 2.89
CA HIS A 167 20.41 17.40 3.74
C HIS A 167 21.32 17.00 4.92
N ASP A 168 20.98 15.92 5.60
CA ASP A 168 21.72 15.45 6.78
C ASP A 168 22.97 14.65 6.43
N GLY A 169 23.09 14.19 5.18
CA GLY A 169 24.22 13.43 4.66
C GLY A 169 24.22 11.95 5.01
N GLY A 170 23.48 11.52 6.02
CA GLY A 170 23.47 10.14 6.53
C GLY A 170 24.83 9.66 7.05
N THR A 171 24.85 8.53 7.73
CA THR A 171 26.06 7.89 8.24
C THR A 171 26.16 6.45 7.78
N ASP A 172 27.39 5.94 7.60
CA ASP A 172 27.59 4.51 7.40
C ASP A 172 27.15 3.76 8.65
N THR A 173 26.30 2.75 8.47
CA THR A 173 25.80 1.96 9.59
C THR A 173 26.29 0.53 9.53
N GLY A 174 26.63 -0.01 10.70
CA GLY A 174 27.10 -1.36 10.87
C GLY A 174 26.00 -2.42 10.81
N VAL A 175 26.37 -3.60 11.20
CA VAL A 175 25.52 -4.78 11.32
C VAL A 175 25.48 -5.18 12.80
N ALA A 176 24.28 -5.51 13.30
CA ALA A 176 24.14 -6.00 14.67
C ALA A 176 24.86 -7.36 14.83
N ARG A 177 25.75 -7.46 15.82
CA ARG A 177 26.45 -8.66 16.23
C ARG A 177 26.21 -8.91 17.72
N ALA A 178 26.60 -10.07 18.23
CA ALA A 178 26.42 -10.41 19.64
C ALA A 178 27.12 -9.41 20.61
N GLY A 179 28.20 -8.76 20.17
CA GLY A 179 28.95 -7.75 20.92
C GLY A 179 28.62 -6.30 20.62
N GLY A 180 27.57 -6.02 19.84
CA GLY A 180 27.19 -4.67 19.42
C GLY A 180 27.14 -4.50 17.90
N GLU A 181 27.11 -3.24 17.46
CA GLU A 181 27.13 -2.92 16.01
C GLU A 181 28.57 -2.90 15.48
N VAL A 182 28.81 -3.58 14.35
CA VAL A 182 30.13 -3.65 13.71
C VAL A 182 30.05 -3.15 12.28
N LEU A 183 30.91 -2.20 11.91
CA LEU A 183 31.11 -1.74 10.54
C LEU A 183 31.93 -2.79 9.77
N ASP A 184 31.33 -3.41 8.74
CA ASP A 184 32.02 -4.30 7.83
C ASP A 184 31.65 -3.95 6.38
N ALA A 185 32.48 -3.17 5.72
CA ALA A 185 32.29 -2.71 4.35
C ALA A 185 32.29 -3.83 3.30
N ARG A 186 32.70 -5.07 3.63
CA ARG A 186 32.57 -6.26 2.76
C ARG A 186 31.23 -6.94 2.91
N PHE A 187 30.50 -6.62 3.99
CA PHE A 187 29.20 -7.21 4.31
C PHE A 187 28.04 -6.25 4.01
N LYS A 188 28.22 -4.94 4.29
CA LYS A 188 27.20 -3.91 4.08
C LYS A 188 27.83 -2.59 3.68
N ARG A 189 27.32 -1.98 2.61
CA ARG A 189 27.62 -0.59 2.22
C ARG A 189 26.33 0.16 2.00
N ARG A 190 25.96 0.97 2.99
CA ARG A 190 24.72 1.72 3.02
C ARG A 190 24.83 2.87 3.99
N ARG A 191 24.36 4.05 3.58
CA ARG A 191 24.26 5.22 4.45
C ARG A 191 22.84 5.33 4.97
N ASP A 192 22.67 5.56 6.25
CA ASP A 192 21.37 5.67 6.92
C ASP A 192 21.22 7.02 7.61
N HIS A 193 20.03 7.60 7.54
CA HIS A 193 19.56 8.67 8.41
C HIS A 193 18.46 8.09 9.31
N THR A 194 18.66 8.10 10.62
CA THR A 194 17.61 7.72 11.58
C THR A 194 16.68 8.91 11.79
N VAL A 195 15.40 8.72 11.56
CA VAL A 195 14.41 9.78 11.72
C VAL A 195 14.20 10.05 13.21
N HIS A 196 14.53 11.27 13.64
CA HIS A 196 14.36 11.75 15.03
C HIS A 196 13.26 12.82 15.14
N ASP A 197 12.92 13.49 14.03
CA ASP A 197 11.87 14.50 13.99
C ASP A 197 10.53 13.90 14.41
N ARG A 198 9.92 14.46 15.46
CA ARG A 198 8.70 13.91 16.07
C ARG A 198 7.47 14.03 15.15
N ASP A 199 7.41 15.06 14.33
CA ASP A 199 6.30 15.30 13.45
C ASP A 199 6.37 14.32 12.27
N LEU A 200 7.56 14.17 11.68
CA LEU A 200 7.81 13.19 10.64
C LEU A 200 7.57 11.75 11.15
N LEU A 201 8.00 11.42 12.36
CA LEU A 201 7.72 10.10 12.98
C LEU A 201 6.22 9.85 13.13
N ARG A 202 5.43 10.85 13.54
CA ARG A 202 3.98 10.74 13.65
C ARG A 202 3.30 10.55 12.29
N GLU A 203 3.75 11.30 11.29
CA GLU A 203 3.27 11.18 9.90
C GLU A 203 3.58 9.79 9.34
N LEU A 204 4.81 9.31 9.43
CA LEU A 204 5.23 7.98 8.97
C LEU A 204 4.46 6.86 9.67
N THR A 205 4.31 6.94 10.99
CA THR A 205 3.51 5.99 11.76
C THR A 205 2.06 5.97 11.30
N SER A 206 1.48 7.13 11.03
CA SER A 206 0.12 7.26 10.53
C SER A 206 -0.03 6.68 9.13
N VAL A 207 0.87 7.00 8.20
CA VAL A 207 0.84 6.49 6.82
C VAL A 207 0.99 4.96 6.80
N VAL A 208 2.00 4.43 7.48
CA VAL A 208 2.23 2.98 7.56
C VAL A 208 1.06 2.29 8.27
N GLY A 209 0.54 2.89 9.34
CA GLY A 209 -0.62 2.39 10.08
C GLY A 209 -1.87 2.24 9.22
N ARG A 210 -2.14 3.17 8.32
CA ARG A 210 -3.31 3.14 7.43
C ARG A 210 -3.11 2.33 6.16
N ARG A 211 -1.91 2.36 5.57
CA ARG A 211 -1.67 1.79 4.22
C ARG A 211 -0.98 0.43 4.22
N VAL A 212 -0.23 0.09 5.28
CA VAL A 212 0.56 -1.15 5.34
C VAL A 212 0.00 -2.14 6.36
N LEU A 213 -0.26 -1.71 7.60
CA LEU A 213 -0.66 -2.65 8.66
C LEU A 213 -1.94 -3.45 8.38
N PRO A 214 -3.01 -2.89 7.76
CA PRO A 214 -4.19 -3.67 7.40
C PRO A 214 -3.86 -4.81 6.43
N GLU A 215 -2.90 -4.58 5.52
CA GLU A 215 -2.47 -5.59 4.56
C GLU A 215 -1.60 -6.68 5.21
N VAL A 216 -0.77 -6.31 6.18
CA VAL A 216 0.01 -7.27 6.99
C VAL A 216 -0.94 -8.19 7.77
N VAL A 217 -2.00 -7.63 8.38
CA VAL A 217 -3.03 -8.44 9.06
C VAL A 217 -3.71 -9.38 8.08
N LYS A 218 -4.07 -8.91 6.88
CA LYS A 218 -4.73 -9.72 5.86
C LYS A 218 -3.84 -10.84 5.34
N ALA A 219 -2.57 -10.56 5.05
CA ALA A 219 -1.66 -11.50 4.41
C ALA A 219 -1.06 -12.52 5.38
N PHE A 220 -0.76 -12.09 6.60
CA PHE A 220 0.02 -12.88 7.56
C PHE A 220 -0.72 -13.19 8.87
N ALA A 221 -1.97 -12.75 9.01
CA ALA A 221 -2.76 -12.86 10.25
C ALA A 221 -2.02 -12.29 11.49
N PHE A 222 -1.10 -11.34 11.28
CA PHE A 222 -0.27 -10.74 12.33
C PHE A 222 -0.67 -9.27 12.55
N ARG A 223 -0.90 -8.89 13.81
CA ARG A 223 -1.18 -7.52 14.22
C ARG A 223 0.07 -6.90 14.84
N ALA A 224 0.80 -6.10 14.08
CA ALA A 224 1.88 -5.28 14.62
C ALA A 224 1.29 -4.20 15.54
N THR A 225 1.87 -4.08 16.73
CA THR A 225 1.49 -3.06 17.73
C THR A 225 2.59 -2.01 17.92
N ARG A 226 3.80 -2.25 17.39
CA ARG A 226 4.99 -1.42 17.55
C ARG A 226 5.83 -1.38 16.30
N PHE A 227 6.56 -0.27 16.15
CA PHE A 227 7.62 -0.04 15.17
C PHE A 227 8.94 0.20 15.89
N GLU A 228 10.06 -0.19 15.27
CA GLU A 228 11.41 0.09 15.79
C GLU A 228 11.94 1.48 15.38
N GLY A 229 11.06 2.39 14.97
CA GLY A 229 11.43 3.67 14.38
C GLY A 229 11.60 3.57 12.86
N PHE A 230 12.06 4.65 12.24
CA PHE A 230 12.24 4.70 10.80
C PHE A 230 13.66 5.15 10.45
N LYS A 231 14.23 4.53 9.42
CA LYS A 231 15.50 4.92 8.81
C LYS A 231 15.31 5.19 7.34
N ILE A 232 15.80 6.31 6.86
CA ILE A 232 15.94 6.57 5.43
C ILE A 232 17.34 6.10 5.05
N ALA A 233 17.45 5.25 4.03
CA ALA A 233 18.70 4.62 3.65
C ALA A 233 19.01 4.81 2.18
N CYS A 234 20.31 4.93 1.86
CA CYS A 234 20.83 5.06 0.51
C CYS A 234 21.89 3.99 0.23
N TYR A 235 21.68 3.25 -0.85
CA TYR A 235 22.67 2.39 -1.49
C TYR A 235 23.16 3.11 -2.75
N ASP A 236 24.43 3.46 -2.82
CA ASP A 236 25.02 4.25 -3.89
C ASP A 236 25.97 3.39 -4.74
N ALA A 237 25.75 3.36 -6.06
CA ALA A 237 26.60 2.64 -7.00
C ALA A 237 28.04 3.13 -6.98
N ALA A 238 28.27 4.45 -6.74
CA ALA A 238 29.62 5.02 -6.70
C ALA A 238 30.46 4.46 -5.54
N THR A 239 29.82 4.02 -4.46
CA THR A 239 30.47 3.38 -3.30
C THR A 239 30.27 1.87 -3.26
N GLY A 240 29.59 1.29 -4.26
CA GLY A 240 29.24 -0.12 -4.34
C GLY A 240 28.22 -0.50 -3.26
N GLY A 241 27.01 0.12 -3.29
CA GLY A 241 25.97 -0.10 -2.29
C GLY A 241 25.36 -1.48 -2.37
N PHE A 242 25.35 -2.22 -1.25
CA PHE A 242 24.77 -3.58 -1.14
C PHE A 242 24.56 -3.98 0.33
N PHE A 243 23.90 -5.13 0.54
CA PHE A 243 23.84 -5.79 1.84
C PHE A 243 23.83 -7.31 1.63
N ARG A 244 24.86 -8.01 2.09
CA ARG A 244 25.07 -9.46 1.88
C ARG A 244 24.04 -10.29 2.65
N PRO A 245 23.88 -11.59 2.33
CA PRO A 245 22.83 -12.44 2.93
C PRO A 245 22.85 -12.40 4.47
N HIS A 246 21.70 -12.09 5.06
CA HIS A 246 21.51 -11.99 6.51
C HIS A 246 20.06 -12.21 6.92
N ARG A 247 19.84 -12.32 8.22
CA ARG A 247 18.53 -12.31 8.88
C ARG A 247 18.51 -11.15 9.87
N ASP A 248 17.35 -10.54 10.06
CA ASP A 248 17.26 -9.30 10.85
C ASP A 248 17.06 -9.51 12.35
N ASN A 249 16.82 -10.76 12.80
CA ASN A 249 16.40 -11.08 14.18
C ASN A 249 17.30 -12.08 14.92
N LEU A 250 18.57 -12.21 14.54
CA LEU A 250 19.46 -13.24 15.11
C LEU A 250 20.19 -12.82 16.39
N THR A 251 20.13 -11.56 16.79
CA THR A 251 20.82 -11.10 18.00
C THR A 251 19.81 -10.83 19.14
N PRO A 252 20.21 -10.87 20.42
CA PRO A 252 19.31 -10.53 21.52
C PRO A 252 18.63 -9.18 21.38
N SER A 253 19.33 -8.17 20.83
CA SER A 253 18.82 -6.83 20.61
C SER A 253 17.82 -6.73 19.45
N THR A 254 17.76 -7.71 18.56
CA THR A 254 16.91 -7.74 17.36
C THR A 254 15.87 -8.87 17.37
N ALA A 255 15.93 -9.76 18.35
CA ALA A 255 15.08 -10.97 18.43
C ALA A 255 13.57 -10.66 18.46
N HIS A 256 13.18 -9.44 18.89
CA HIS A 256 11.79 -8.99 18.91
C HIS A 256 11.23 -8.68 17.51
N ARG A 257 12.07 -8.50 16.49
CA ARG A 257 11.65 -8.14 15.12
C ARG A 257 10.93 -9.32 14.47
N VAL A 258 9.70 -9.08 14.01
CA VAL A 258 8.87 -10.08 13.33
C VAL A 258 8.89 -9.87 11.83
N PHE A 259 8.60 -8.66 11.38
CA PHE A 259 8.61 -8.32 9.96
C PHE A 259 9.51 -7.12 9.67
N ALA A 260 10.28 -7.22 8.59
CA ALA A 260 10.97 -6.10 7.99
C ALA A 260 10.02 -5.39 7.01
N LEU A 261 10.03 -4.07 7.05
CA LEU A 261 9.33 -3.19 6.12
C LEU A 261 10.35 -2.37 5.35
N THR A 262 10.32 -2.44 4.03
CA THR A 262 11.06 -1.54 3.14
C THR A 262 10.10 -0.87 2.16
N LEU A 263 10.20 0.45 2.04
CA LEU A 263 9.47 1.23 1.04
C LEU A 263 10.48 1.84 0.07
N ASN A 264 10.35 1.54 -1.22
CA ASN A 264 11.19 2.15 -2.24
C ASN A 264 10.81 3.62 -2.41
N LEU A 265 11.80 4.52 -2.39
CA LEU A 265 11.55 5.95 -2.54
C LEU A 265 11.78 6.43 -3.98
N ASN A 266 12.56 5.73 -4.78
CA ASN A 266 12.84 6.06 -6.18
C ASN A 266 12.96 4.80 -7.06
N ASP A 267 13.10 4.98 -8.38
CA ASP A 267 13.24 3.91 -9.38
C ASP A 267 14.29 4.21 -10.46
N ASP A 268 15.01 5.32 -10.35
CA ASP A 268 16.04 5.79 -11.29
C ASP A 268 17.43 5.18 -11.02
N TYR A 269 17.49 3.93 -10.61
CA TYR A 269 18.71 3.17 -10.36
C TYR A 269 18.67 1.79 -11.05
N ASP A 270 19.82 1.12 -11.18
CA ASP A 270 19.93 -0.29 -11.63
C ASP A 270 20.59 -1.14 -10.55
N GLY A 271 20.29 -2.44 -10.55
CA GLY A 271 20.71 -3.34 -9.47
C GLY A 271 19.89 -3.16 -8.20
N GLY A 272 20.46 -3.48 -7.06
CA GLY A 272 19.86 -3.23 -5.75
C GLY A 272 18.58 -4.02 -5.44
N GLN A 273 18.26 -5.07 -6.19
CA GLN A 273 17.09 -5.91 -5.93
C GLN A 273 17.25 -6.68 -4.60
N LEU A 274 16.14 -6.95 -3.94
CA LEU A 274 16.09 -7.93 -2.86
C LEU A 274 16.04 -9.34 -3.44
N ARG A 275 16.78 -10.27 -2.84
CA ARG A 275 16.74 -11.71 -3.12
C ARG A 275 16.58 -12.47 -1.81
N PHE A 276 15.86 -13.59 -1.87
CA PHE A 276 15.62 -14.51 -0.76
C PHE A 276 16.14 -15.89 -1.15
N PRO A 277 17.43 -16.19 -0.90
CA PRO A 277 18.10 -17.39 -1.43
C PRO A 277 17.47 -18.71 -1.00
N GLU A 278 16.74 -18.75 0.11
CA GLU A 278 16.02 -19.95 0.59
C GLU A 278 14.82 -20.31 -0.30
N TYR A 279 14.32 -19.38 -1.10
CA TYR A 279 13.11 -19.56 -1.91
C TYR A 279 13.39 -19.56 -3.41
N GLY A 280 14.61 -19.31 -3.84
CA GLY A 280 15.02 -19.33 -5.24
C GLY A 280 15.76 -18.08 -5.70
N ASN A 281 15.76 -17.85 -7.02
CA ASN A 281 16.52 -16.77 -7.66
C ASN A 281 15.67 -15.55 -8.05
N GLN A 282 14.42 -15.49 -7.61
CA GLN A 282 13.53 -14.35 -7.91
C GLN A 282 14.09 -13.07 -7.32
N LEU A 283 14.04 -12.00 -8.10
CA LEU A 283 14.50 -10.68 -7.72
C LEU A 283 13.28 -9.78 -7.45
N TYR A 284 13.28 -9.12 -6.31
CA TYR A 284 12.20 -8.25 -5.87
C TYR A 284 12.64 -6.79 -5.94
N ARG A 285 12.02 -6.02 -6.82
CA ARG A 285 12.23 -4.58 -6.98
C ARG A 285 10.87 -3.89 -6.98
N PRO A 286 10.35 -3.50 -5.82
CA PRO A 286 9.12 -2.72 -5.76
C PRO A 286 9.26 -1.41 -6.53
N GLU A 287 8.17 -0.95 -7.14
CA GLU A 287 8.11 0.38 -7.76
C GLU A 287 8.32 1.48 -6.72
N ALA A 288 8.66 2.69 -7.20
CA ALA A 288 8.76 3.86 -6.34
C ALA A 288 7.43 4.13 -5.62
N GLY A 289 7.47 4.25 -4.29
CA GLY A 289 6.30 4.37 -3.42
C GLY A 289 5.65 3.06 -3.00
N ALA A 290 6.11 1.92 -3.52
CA ALA A 290 5.63 0.62 -3.07
C ALA A 290 6.39 0.13 -1.83
N ALA A 291 5.68 -0.64 -1.00
CA ALA A 291 6.25 -1.32 0.15
C ALA A 291 6.45 -2.81 -0.14
N LEU A 292 7.48 -3.38 0.47
CA LEU A 292 7.71 -4.82 0.58
C LEU A 292 7.83 -5.18 2.05
N VAL A 293 7.07 -6.18 2.49
CA VAL A 293 7.08 -6.69 3.87
C VAL A 293 7.41 -8.18 3.84
N PHE A 294 8.33 -8.60 4.69
CA PHE A 294 8.75 -10.00 4.80
C PHE A 294 9.20 -10.34 6.23
N SER A 295 9.22 -11.63 6.57
CA SER A 295 9.67 -12.09 7.89
C SER A 295 11.15 -11.78 8.11
N CYS A 296 11.49 -11.21 9.27
CA CYS A 296 12.87 -10.98 9.70
C CYS A 296 13.69 -12.28 9.83
N ALA A 297 13.03 -13.43 9.91
CA ALA A 297 13.66 -14.74 9.95
C ALA A 297 14.07 -15.27 8.56
N ASN A 298 13.61 -14.67 7.46
CA ASN A 298 14.00 -15.09 6.12
C ASN A 298 15.43 -14.61 5.81
N LEU A 299 16.26 -15.51 5.27
CA LEU A 299 17.55 -15.12 4.71
C LEU A 299 17.31 -14.23 3.48
N HIS A 300 17.87 -13.03 3.51
CA HIS A 300 17.71 -12.08 2.42
C HIS A 300 18.96 -11.23 2.21
N GLU A 301 19.07 -10.63 1.05
CA GLU A 301 20.15 -9.73 0.69
C GLU A 301 19.65 -8.59 -0.20
N VAL A 302 20.43 -7.51 -0.27
CA VAL A 302 20.32 -6.48 -1.29
C VAL A 302 21.51 -6.63 -2.23
N LEU A 303 21.22 -6.91 -3.49
CA LEU A 303 22.24 -7.02 -4.53
C LEU A 303 22.94 -5.68 -4.76
N ASP A 304 24.12 -5.73 -5.41
CA ASP A 304 24.87 -4.50 -5.69
C ASP A 304 24.05 -3.54 -6.54
N VAL A 305 24.00 -2.27 -6.15
CA VAL A 305 23.50 -1.18 -7.00
C VAL A 305 24.58 -0.88 -8.02
N THR A 306 24.22 -0.99 -9.30
CA THR A 306 25.17 -0.93 -10.43
C THR A 306 25.15 0.43 -11.13
N ARG A 307 24.06 1.20 -10.99
CA ARG A 307 23.90 2.57 -11.50
C ARG A 307 22.99 3.38 -10.58
N GLY A 308 23.30 4.65 -10.39
CA GLY A 308 22.48 5.58 -9.61
C GLY A 308 22.52 5.31 -8.11
N ARG A 309 21.48 5.78 -7.42
CA ARG A 309 21.33 5.65 -5.97
C ARG A 309 19.94 5.09 -5.64
N ARG A 310 19.89 4.02 -4.88
CA ARG A 310 18.64 3.45 -4.38
C ARG A 310 18.33 4.00 -3.01
N PHE A 311 17.22 4.72 -2.89
CA PHE A 311 16.70 5.24 -1.62
C PHE A 311 15.53 4.38 -1.11
N VAL A 312 15.54 4.09 0.18
CA VAL A 312 14.48 3.31 0.84
C VAL A 312 14.18 3.87 2.24
N LEU A 313 12.92 3.75 2.65
CA LEU A 313 12.52 3.91 4.04
C LEU A 313 12.39 2.53 4.67
N LEU A 314 13.00 2.34 5.82
CA LEU A 314 13.08 1.06 6.53
C LEU A 314 12.46 1.17 7.93
N SER A 315 11.80 0.11 8.35
CA SER A 315 11.34 -0.09 9.74
C SER A 315 11.20 -1.57 10.03
N PHE A 316 11.09 -1.94 11.31
CA PHE A 316 10.76 -3.28 11.75
C PHE A 316 9.45 -3.26 12.52
N LEU A 317 8.59 -4.23 12.20
CA LEU A 317 7.30 -4.42 12.82
C LEU A 317 7.38 -5.52 13.84
N TYR A 318 6.79 -5.29 15.00
CA TYR A 318 6.71 -6.30 16.05
C TYR A 318 5.44 -6.10 16.90
N GLY A 319 5.13 -7.09 17.70
CA GLY A 319 3.96 -7.10 18.55
C GLY A 319 4.09 -8.21 19.59
N GLU A 320 3.14 -8.27 20.49
CA GLU A 320 3.07 -9.38 21.44
C GLU A 320 2.65 -10.67 20.71
N PRO A 321 3.27 -11.80 21.01
CA PRO A 321 2.78 -13.09 20.53
C PRO A 321 1.32 -13.27 20.98
N ARG A 322 0.48 -13.85 20.12
CA ARG A 322 -0.86 -14.31 20.53
C ARG A 322 -0.78 -15.54 21.36
#